data_9762aef8ada11faa22c50c6cafe19284
#
_entry.id   9762aef8ada11faa22c50c6cafe19284
#
_cell.length_a   1.000
_cell.length_b   1.000
_cell.length_c   1.000
_cell.angle_alpha   90.00
_cell.angle_beta   90.00
_cell.angle_gamma   90.00
#
_symmetry.space_group_name_H-M   'P 1'
#
loop_
_entity.id
_entity.type
_entity.pdbx_description
1 polymer ?
#
loop_
_entity_poly.entity_id
_entity_poly.type
_entity_poly.pdbx_seq_one_letter_code
_entity_poly.pdbx_strand_id
1 'polypeptide(L)'
;HHFLWNQILMNKHGLKPQNAKNKFFPKGRQVERHAINIISALLEDNSLEKDQLIENLHLIQDKFNAISKDHMVALAYLMKLSLAEVHEVATFYHHFNVIEDAESKYSLTVRVCEGISCEMANSKNLFKQLDGESYPHVQVKFAPCVGACDKAPIVVVGKNQIQNADLNIAKT
;
A
#
# COMPACT_ATOMS: atom_id res chain seq x y z
N HIS A 1 -17.67 -55.24 2.31
CA HIS A 1 -18.02 -55.30 3.75
C HIS A 1 -16.96 -54.64 4.68
N HIS A 2 -15.75 -54.41 4.22
CA HIS A 2 -14.69 -53.77 5.03
C HIS A 2 -14.74 -52.24 5.06
N PHE A 3 -15.43 -51.61 4.11
CA PHE A 3 -15.47 -50.13 4.02
C PHE A 3 -16.45 -49.49 4.99
N LEU A 4 -17.52 -50.14 5.36
CA LEU A 4 -18.55 -49.63 6.29
C LEU A 4 -18.13 -49.72 7.76
N TRP A 5 -17.24 -50.63 8.11
CA TRP A 5 -16.76 -50.79 9.49
C TRP A 5 -15.81 -49.68 9.93
N ASN A 6 -15.01 -49.14 9.02
CA ASN A 6 -14.11 -48.01 9.33
C ASN A 6 -14.82 -46.68 9.60
N GLN A 7 -15.99 -46.44 9.00
CA GLN A 7 -16.77 -45.25 9.27
C GLN A 7 -17.51 -45.29 10.62
N ILE A 8 -17.88 -46.48 11.10
CA ILE A 8 -18.60 -46.64 12.38
C ILE A 8 -17.64 -46.52 13.59
N LEU A 9 -16.39 -46.93 13.44
CA LEU A 9 -15.37 -46.84 14.50
C LEU A 9 -14.85 -45.41 14.70
N MET A 10 -14.86 -44.57 13.66
CA MET A 10 -14.44 -43.17 13.79
C MET A 10 -15.43 -42.27 14.51
N ASN A 11 -16.69 -42.68 14.65
CA ASN A 11 -17.73 -41.90 15.31
C ASN A 11 -17.87 -42.17 16.82
N LYS A 12 -17.17 -43.16 17.36
CA LYS A 12 -17.30 -43.53 18.79
C LYS A 12 -16.34 -42.85 19.75
N HIS A 13 -15.33 -42.13 19.25
CA HIS A 13 -14.31 -41.50 20.11
C HIS A 13 -14.29 -39.97 20.09
N GLY A 14 -15.35 -39.31 19.63
CA GLY A 14 -15.47 -37.85 19.79
C GLY A 14 -14.28 -37.02 19.25
N LEU A 15 -13.39 -37.60 18.44
CA LEU A 15 -12.29 -36.92 17.79
C LEU A 15 -12.89 -36.08 16.65
N LYS A 16 -13.12 -34.81 16.92
CA LYS A 16 -13.35 -33.83 15.88
C LYS A 16 -12.22 -33.95 14.86
N PRO A 17 -12.50 -33.99 13.54
CA PRO A 17 -11.44 -34.02 12.54
C PRO A 17 -10.51 -32.83 12.76
N GLN A 18 -9.26 -33.09 13.10
CA GLN A 18 -8.21 -32.07 13.35
C GLN A 18 -7.71 -31.40 12.06
N ASN A 19 -8.53 -31.30 11.04
CA ASN A 19 -8.19 -30.63 9.77
C ASN A 19 -9.27 -29.67 9.29
N ALA A 20 -9.88 -28.91 10.19
CA ALA A 20 -10.34 -27.60 9.81
C ALA A 20 -9.07 -26.71 9.79
N LYS A 21 -8.36 -26.64 8.65
CA LYS A 21 -7.42 -25.54 8.40
C LYS A 21 -8.18 -24.29 8.78
N ASN A 22 -7.76 -23.61 9.85
CA ASN A 22 -8.32 -22.34 10.24
C ASN A 22 -8.23 -21.44 9.01
N LYS A 23 -9.34 -21.30 8.30
CA LYS A 23 -9.43 -20.32 7.20
C LYS A 23 -9.27 -18.97 7.88
N PHE A 24 -8.10 -18.37 7.71
CA PHE A 24 -7.86 -17.02 8.16
C PHE A 24 -8.76 -16.10 7.34
N PHE A 25 -9.75 -15.53 8.01
CA PHE A 25 -10.58 -14.47 7.46
C PHE A 25 -10.19 -13.19 8.18
N PRO A 26 -9.72 -12.14 7.50
CA PRO A 26 -9.50 -10.85 8.11
C PRO A 26 -10.79 -10.41 8.79
N LYS A 27 -10.71 -10.03 10.08
CA LYS A 27 -11.86 -9.45 10.77
C LYS A 27 -12.20 -8.13 10.08
N GLY A 28 -13.45 -7.97 9.63
CA GLY A 28 -13.92 -6.75 8.99
C GLY A 28 -14.43 -6.99 7.57
N ARG A 29 -13.93 -6.18 6.62
CA ARG A 29 -14.39 -6.18 5.23
C ARG A 29 -14.20 -7.54 4.55
N GLN A 30 -15.22 -8.00 3.83
CA GLN A 30 -15.15 -9.22 3.03
C GLN A 30 -14.13 -9.05 1.90
N VAL A 31 -13.32 -10.09 1.67
CA VAL A 31 -12.33 -10.07 0.60
C VAL A 31 -13.02 -10.35 -0.74
N GLU A 32 -12.88 -9.45 -1.69
CA GLU A 32 -13.37 -9.64 -3.04
C GLU A 32 -12.45 -10.57 -3.84
N ARG A 33 -13.03 -11.58 -4.49
CA ARG A 33 -12.25 -12.55 -5.30
C ARG A 33 -11.46 -11.88 -6.41
N HIS A 34 -12.02 -10.83 -7.00
CA HIS A 34 -11.35 -10.07 -8.06
C HIS A 34 -10.05 -9.43 -7.55
N ALA A 35 -10.09 -8.76 -6.40
CA ALA A 35 -8.92 -8.17 -5.78
C ALA A 35 -7.85 -9.21 -5.41
N ILE A 36 -8.26 -10.38 -4.87
CA ILE A 36 -7.34 -11.48 -4.58
C ILE A 36 -6.62 -11.93 -5.85
N ASN A 37 -7.33 -12.15 -6.95
CA ASN A 37 -6.75 -12.63 -8.19
C ASN A 37 -5.74 -11.64 -8.76
N ILE A 38 -6.07 -10.35 -8.75
CA ILE A 38 -5.18 -9.28 -9.23
C ILE A 38 -3.90 -9.21 -8.39
N ILE A 39 -4.04 -9.16 -7.07
CA ILE A 39 -2.88 -9.04 -6.16
C ILE A 39 -2.06 -10.33 -6.17
N SER A 40 -2.70 -11.51 -6.21
CA SER A 40 -1.99 -12.79 -6.33
C SER A 40 -1.17 -12.89 -7.61
N ALA A 41 -1.71 -12.47 -8.75
CA ALA A 41 -0.98 -12.44 -10.01
C ALA A 41 0.18 -11.42 -10.00
N LEU A 42 0.00 -10.26 -9.34
CA LEU A 42 1.04 -9.26 -9.21
C LEU A 42 2.21 -9.75 -8.34
N LEU A 43 1.93 -10.56 -7.33
CA LEU A 43 2.90 -11.04 -6.34
C LEU A 43 3.36 -12.48 -6.59
N GLU A 44 3.11 -13.04 -7.78
CA GLU A 44 3.39 -14.45 -8.10
C GLU A 44 4.86 -14.84 -7.86
N ASP A 45 5.78 -13.93 -8.19
CA ASP A 45 7.23 -14.14 -8.04
C ASP A 45 7.78 -13.66 -6.68
N ASN A 46 6.93 -13.16 -5.78
CA ASN A 46 7.36 -12.56 -4.53
C ASN A 46 6.97 -13.41 -3.32
N SER A 47 7.78 -13.31 -2.26
CA SER A 47 7.47 -13.95 -1.00
C SER A 47 6.28 -13.27 -0.31
N LEU A 48 5.39 -14.08 0.26
CA LEU A 48 4.25 -13.62 1.06
C LEU A 48 4.54 -13.67 2.57
N GLU A 49 5.81 -13.81 2.95
CA GLU A 49 6.23 -13.76 4.35
C GLU A 49 6.08 -12.33 4.91
N LYS A 50 5.91 -12.24 6.22
CA LYS A 50 5.61 -10.96 6.91
C LYS A 50 6.66 -9.87 6.69
N ASP A 51 7.93 -10.23 6.59
CA ASP A 51 9.05 -9.31 6.35
C ASP A 51 9.02 -8.65 4.97
N GLN A 52 8.27 -9.22 4.02
CA GLN A 52 8.10 -8.70 2.66
C GLN A 52 6.89 -7.77 2.51
N LEU A 53 6.25 -7.36 3.62
CA LEU A 53 5.04 -6.53 3.55
C LEU A 53 5.29 -5.19 2.85
N ILE A 54 6.42 -4.53 3.13
CA ILE A 54 6.74 -3.21 2.56
C ILE A 54 7.00 -3.35 1.06
N GLU A 55 7.76 -4.35 0.63
CA GLU A 55 8.06 -4.65 -0.76
C GLU A 55 6.78 -4.95 -1.55
N ASN A 56 5.89 -5.76 -0.98
CA ASN A 56 4.61 -6.06 -1.60
C ASN A 56 3.70 -4.82 -1.71
N LEU A 57 3.72 -3.91 -0.73
CA LEU A 57 3.04 -2.62 -0.81
C LEU A 57 3.64 -1.72 -1.91
N HIS A 58 4.98 -1.72 -2.08
CA HIS A 58 5.62 -1.01 -3.18
C HIS A 58 5.17 -1.51 -4.54
N LEU A 59 5.11 -2.82 -4.75
CA LEU A 59 4.65 -3.40 -6.01
C LEU A 59 3.20 -2.99 -6.33
N ILE A 60 2.32 -3.00 -5.33
CA ILE A 60 0.93 -2.55 -5.49
C ILE A 60 0.89 -1.05 -5.84
N GLN A 61 1.64 -0.24 -5.09
CA GLN A 61 1.73 1.21 -5.34
C GLN A 61 2.25 1.52 -6.74
N ASP A 62 3.29 0.81 -7.20
CA ASP A 62 3.90 1.02 -8.52
C ASP A 62 2.95 0.61 -9.64
N LYS A 63 2.17 -0.44 -9.44
CA LYS A 63 1.21 -0.93 -10.44
C LYS A 63 -0.02 -0.05 -10.58
N PHE A 64 -0.57 0.42 -9.45
CA PHE A 64 -1.87 1.09 -9.40
C PHE A 64 -1.78 2.59 -9.04
N ASN A 65 -0.58 3.12 -8.82
CA ASN A 65 -0.30 4.49 -8.34
C ASN A 65 -0.93 4.82 -6.99
N ALA A 66 -1.58 3.85 -6.37
CA ALA A 66 -2.21 3.94 -5.05
C ALA A 66 -2.48 2.56 -4.47
N ILE A 67 -2.71 2.52 -3.16
CA ILE A 67 -3.12 1.33 -2.43
C ILE A 67 -4.56 1.54 -1.98
N SER A 68 -5.50 0.86 -2.63
CA SER A 68 -6.91 0.92 -2.25
C SER A 68 -7.19 0.05 -1.01
N LYS A 69 -8.34 0.27 -0.38
CA LYS A 69 -8.81 -0.61 0.71
C LYS A 69 -8.91 -2.07 0.27
N ASP A 70 -9.39 -2.33 -0.95
CA ASP A 70 -9.54 -3.69 -1.47
C ASP A 70 -8.18 -4.35 -1.71
N HIS A 71 -7.17 -3.59 -2.15
CA HIS A 71 -5.79 -4.07 -2.26
C HIS A 71 -5.24 -4.47 -0.88
N MET A 72 -5.45 -3.64 0.16
CA MET A 72 -5.00 -3.96 1.51
C MET A 72 -5.68 -5.21 2.09
N VAL A 73 -6.99 -5.37 1.86
CA VAL A 73 -7.74 -6.55 2.31
C VAL A 73 -7.26 -7.81 1.60
N ALA A 74 -7.02 -7.74 0.28
CA ALA A 74 -6.48 -8.86 -0.50
C ALA A 74 -5.05 -9.22 -0.07
N LEU A 75 -4.19 -8.22 0.14
CA LEU A 75 -2.81 -8.44 0.62
C LEU A 75 -2.79 -9.06 2.02
N ALA A 76 -3.60 -8.54 2.95
CA ALA A 76 -3.75 -9.10 4.29
C ALA A 76 -4.18 -10.58 4.25
N TYR A 77 -5.12 -10.91 3.37
CA TYR A 77 -5.58 -12.29 3.17
C TYR A 77 -4.46 -13.19 2.65
N LEU A 78 -3.73 -12.76 1.61
CA LEU A 78 -2.66 -13.54 0.98
C LEU A 78 -1.48 -13.77 1.94
N MET A 79 -1.06 -12.73 2.66
CA MET A 79 0.04 -12.79 3.62
C MET A 79 -0.36 -13.36 4.99
N LYS A 80 -1.65 -13.66 5.21
CA LYS A 80 -2.20 -14.14 6.51
C LYS A 80 -1.95 -13.15 7.67
N LEU A 81 -1.94 -11.85 7.36
CA LEU A 81 -1.83 -10.76 8.32
C LEU A 81 -3.22 -10.21 8.67
N SER A 82 -3.31 -9.48 9.78
CA SER A 82 -4.50 -8.69 10.05
C SER A 82 -4.56 -7.47 9.13
N LEU A 83 -5.78 -7.02 8.79
CA LEU A 83 -5.93 -5.78 8.03
C LEU A 83 -5.33 -4.58 8.75
N ALA A 84 -5.37 -4.57 10.09
CA ALA A 84 -4.77 -3.51 10.91
C ALA A 84 -3.25 -3.43 10.70
N GLU A 85 -2.52 -4.55 10.70
CA GLU A 85 -1.07 -4.58 10.46
C GLU A 85 -0.73 -4.02 9.07
N VAL A 86 -1.46 -4.42 8.04
CA VAL A 86 -1.25 -3.91 6.67
C VAL A 86 -1.56 -2.42 6.59
N HIS A 87 -2.67 -1.98 7.18
CA HIS A 87 -3.09 -0.58 7.18
C HIS A 87 -2.12 0.32 7.94
N GLU A 88 -1.63 -0.12 9.11
CA GLU A 88 -0.65 0.62 9.90
C GLU A 88 0.62 0.89 9.10
N VAL A 89 1.17 -0.14 8.44
CA VAL A 89 2.37 0.01 7.61
C VAL A 89 2.09 0.90 6.40
N ALA A 90 0.99 0.68 5.68
CA ALA A 90 0.63 1.45 4.50
C ALA A 90 0.41 2.94 4.81
N THR A 91 -0.12 3.28 5.98
CA THR A 91 -0.37 4.68 6.38
C THR A 91 0.80 5.33 7.10
N PHE A 92 1.71 4.56 7.67
CA PHE A 92 2.91 5.09 8.32
C PHE A 92 3.88 5.75 7.32
N TYR A 93 4.07 5.14 6.16
CA TYR A 93 4.99 5.65 5.15
C TYR A 93 4.28 6.60 4.19
N HIS A 94 4.64 7.88 4.21
CA HIS A 94 4.07 8.92 3.32
C HIS A 94 4.38 8.70 1.83
N HIS A 95 5.22 7.73 1.51
CA HIS A 95 5.45 7.28 0.15
C HIS A 95 4.20 6.61 -0.43
N PHE A 96 3.46 5.86 0.38
CA PHE A 96 2.26 5.17 -0.06
C PHE A 96 1.07 6.13 -0.20
N ASN A 97 0.33 5.97 -1.27
CA ASN A 97 -0.87 6.73 -1.54
C ASN A 97 -2.10 5.87 -1.23
N VAL A 98 -2.51 5.86 0.03
CA VAL A 98 -3.69 5.08 0.47
C VAL A 98 -4.96 5.82 0.07
N ILE A 99 -5.89 5.12 -0.59
CA ILE A 99 -7.16 5.64 -1.09
C ILE A 99 -8.34 4.77 -0.66
N GLU A 100 -9.53 5.39 -0.60
CA GLU A 100 -10.78 4.70 -0.27
C GLU A 100 -11.33 3.92 -1.47
N ASP A 101 -11.27 4.53 -2.66
CA ASP A 101 -11.82 4.01 -3.89
C ASP A 101 -10.95 2.90 -4.49
N ALA A 102 -11.52 2.11 -5.39
CA ALA A 102 -10.82 1.00 -6.04
C ALA A 102 -9.69 1.46 -6.98
N GLU A 103 -9.83 2.66 -7.57
CA GLU A 103 -8.88 3.20 -8.53
C GLU A 103 -8.43 4.61 -8.16
N SER A 104 -7.15 4.88 -8.40
CA SER A 104 -6.61 6.23 -8.24
C SER A 104 -7.06 7.14 -9.38
N LYS A 105 -7.57 8.32 -9.03
CA LYS A 105 -7.84 9.41 -10.00
C LYS A 105 -6.55 10.03 -10.53
N TYR A 106 -5.43 9.77 -9.87
CA TYR A 106 -4.14 10.40 -10.15
C TYR A 106 -3.13 9.36 -10.63
N SER A 107 -2.45 9.67 -11.71
CA SER A 107 -1.38 8.85 -12.26
C SER A 107 -0.01 9.22 -11.68
N LEU A 108 0.11 10.43 -11.09
CA LEU A 108 1.34 10.93 -10.52
C LEU A 108 1.08 11.64 -9.20
N THR A 109 1.93 11.41 -8.21
CA THR A 109 1.92 12.16 -6.95
C THR A 109 3.23 12.94 -6.82
N VAL A 110 3.09 14.25 -6.67
CA VAL A 110 4.17 15.20 -6.37
C VAL A 110 4.14 15.48 -4.88
N ARG A 111 5.27 15.29 -4.20
CA ARG A 111 5.38 15.51 -2.75
C ARG A 111 6.36 16.63 -2.48
N VAL A 112 5.89 17.66 -1.81
CA VAL A 112 6.71 18.81 -1.38
C VAL A 112 7.13 18.59 0.07
N CYS A 113 8.42 18.58 0.33
CA CYS A 113 8.96 18.41 1.67
C CYS A 113 8.57 19.58 2.58
N GLU A 114 7.98 19.28 3.74
CA GLU A 114 7.63 20.24 4.79
C GLU A 114 8.60 20.25 5.98
N GLY A 115 9.77 19.61 5.83
CA GLY A 115 10.84 19.68 6.84
C GLY A 115 11.31 21.11 7.06
N ILE A 116 11.82 21.43 8.26
CA ILE A 116 12.20 22.79 8.69
C ILE A 116 13.08 23.50 7.65
N SER A 117 14.13 22.85 7.13
CA SER A 117 15.02 23.45 6.13
C SER A 117 14.28 23.79 4.84
N CYS A 118 13.36 22.93 4.39
CA CYS A 118 12.54 23.18 3.20
C CYS A 118 11.52 24.30 3.45
N GLU A 119 10.94 24.36 4.63
CA GLU A 119 10.03 25.44 5.01
C GLU A 119 10.76 26.80 5.03
N MET A 120 11.97 26.86 5.60
CA MET A 120 12.84 28.06 5.55
C MET A 120 13.23 28.42 4.11
N ALA A 121 13.36 27.44 3.22
CA ALA A 121 13.58 27.64 1.80
C ALA A 121 12.29 27.85 0.99
N ASN A 122 11.19 28.23 1.66
CA ASN A 122 9.92 28.64 1.06
C ASN A 122 9.13 27.51 0.35
N SER A 123 9.26 26.26 0.81
CA SER A 123 8.54 25.11 0.24
C SER A 123 7.01 25.25 0.30
N LYS A 124 6.46 25.96 1.29
CA LYS A 124 5.02 26.22 1.38
C LYS A 124 4.48 27.06 0.22
N ASN A 125 5.28 28.03 -0.27
CA ASN A 125 4.90 28.82 -1.43
C ASN A 125 5.01 27.98 -2.70
N LEU A 126 6.07 27.18 -2.83
CA LEU A 126 6.23 26.23 -3.94
C LEU A 126 5.06 25.26 -4.02
N PHE A 127 4.62 24.71 -2.88
CA PHE A 127 3.43 23.87 -2.80
C PHE A 127 2.18 24.59 -3.35
N LYS A 128 1.91 25.81 -2.89
CA LYS A 128 0.75 26.59 -3.37
C LYS A 128 0.78 26.85 -4.87
N GLN A 129 1.95 27.11 -5.42
CA GLN A 129 2.12 27.31 -6.86
C GLN A 129 1.87 26.03 -7.65
N LEU A 130 2.41 24.89 -7.21
CA LEU A 130 2.21 23.60 -7.86
C LEU A 130 0.75 23.13 -7.74
N ASP A 131 0.12 23.27 -6.59
CA ASP A 131 -1.28 22.89 -6.38
C ASP A 131 -2.25 23.80 -7.16
N GLY A 132 -1.92 25.08 -7.25
CA GLY A 132 -2.75 26.07 -7.97
C GLY A 132 -2.78 25.92 -9.49
N GLU A 133 -1.81 25.20 -10.09
CA GLU A 133 -1.75 25.00 -11.55
C GLU A 133 -2.65 23.88 -12.08
N SER A 134 -3.36 23.13 -11.20
CA SER A 134 -4.36 22.12 -11.58
C SER A 134 -3.96 21.22 -12.76
N TYR A 135 -2.88 20.46 -12.60
CA TYR A 135 -2.53 19.45 -13.60
C TYR A 135 -3.51 18.28 -13.57
N PRO A 136 -4.14 17.93 -14.69
CA PRO A 136 -5.00 16.76 -14.73
C PRO A 136 -4.18 15.51 -14.37
N HIS A 137 -4.74 14.66 -13.52
CA HIS A 137 -4.12 13.41 -13.07
C HIS A 137 -2.86 13.54 -12.20
N VAL A 138 -2.47 14.74 -11.76
CA VAL A 138 -1.38 14.96 -10.80
C VAL A 138 -1.97 15.34 -9.44
N GLN A 139 -1.49 14.72 -8.39
CA GLN A 139 -1.81 15.08 -7.01
C GLN A 139 -0.60 15.71 -6.35
N VAL A 140 -0.76 16.89 -5.75
CA VAL A 140 0.28 17.54 -4.96
C VAL A 140 -0.01 17.31 -3.47
N LYS A 141 0.98 16.84 -2.72
CA LYS A 141 0.88 16.58 -1.29
C LYS A 141 2.11 17.10 -0.54
N PHE A 142 1.95 17.41 0.73
CA PHE A 142 3.10 17.54 1.61
C PHE A 142 3.66 16.17 1.98
N ALA A 143 4.96 16.15 2.26
CA ALA A 143 5.63 15.00 2.83
C ALA A 143 6.58 15.44 3.94
N PRO A 144 6.79 14.61 4.97
CA PRO A 144 7.81 14.86 5.99
C PRO A 144 9.20 14.93 5.37
N CYS A 145 10.20 15.26 6.19
CA CYS A 145 11.57 15.39 5.73
C CYS A 145 12.08 14.14 5.01
N VAL A 146 12.56 14.32 3.78
CA VAL A 146 13.06 13.25 2.89
C VAL A 146 14.59 13.08 2.98
N GLY A 147 15.25 13.72 3.94
CA GLY A 147 16.66 13.49 4.27
C GLY A 147 17.70 14.29 3.47
N ALA A 148 17.30 15.22 2.58
CA ALA A 148 18.21 16.03 1.75
C ALA A 148 18.16 17.53 2.13
N CYS A 149 18.27 17.82 3.43
CA CYS A 149 18.07 19.18 3.97
C CYS A 149 19.10 20.21 3.48
N ASP A 150 20.29 19.78 3.10
CA ASP A 150 21.34 20.61 2.52
C ASP A 150 21.02 21.12 1.11
N LYS A 151 20.01 20.53 0.46
CA LYS A 151 19.56 20.86 -0.89
C LYS A 151 18.13 21.39 -0.93
N ALA A 152 17.67 21.94 0.17
CA ALA A 152 16.31 22.50 0.28
C ALA A 152 16.07 23.66 -0.73
N PRO A 153 14.83 23.84 -1.23
CA PRO A 153 13.66 23.01 -0.99
C PRO A 153 13.67 21.73 -1.87
N ILE A 154 13.04 20.66 -1.36
CA ILE A 154 12.97 19.38 -2.02
C ILE A 154 11.54 19.07 -2.47
N VAL A 155 11.42 18.60 -3.71
CA VAL A 155 10.19 18.03 -4.26
C VAL A 155 10.48 16.60 -4.71
N VAL A 156 9.56 15.69 -4.43
CA VAL A 156 9.65 14.29 -4.90
C VAL A 156 8.55 14.07 -5.93
N VAL A 157 8.96 13.73 -7.14
CA VAL A 157 8.06 13.39 -8.25
C VAL A 157 8.13 11.88 -8.49
N GLY A 158 7.07 11.18 -8.16
CA GLY A 158 7.10 9.71 -8.15
C GLY A 158 8.16 9.19 -7.17
N LYS A 159 9.28 8.66 -7.69
CA LYS A 159 10.44 8.16 -6.92
C LYS A 159 11.65 9.10 -6.98
N ASN A 160 11.60 10.15 -7.78
CA ASN A 160 12.75 11.02 -8.04
C ASN A 160 12.73 12.23 -7.12
N GLN A 161 13.82 12.50 -6.41
CA GLN A 161 14.02 13.72 -5.63
C GLN A 161 14.57 14.83 -6.52
N ILE A 162 13.89 15.97 -6.53
CA ILE A 162 14.33 17.20 -7.16
C ILE A 162 14.86 18.12 -6.07
N GLN A 163 16.13 18.46 -6.16
CA GLN A 163 16.86 19.29 -5.20
C GLN A 163 16.85 20.75 -5.65
N ASN A 164 16.92 21.67 -4.69
CA ASN A 164 16.82 23.12 -4.95
C ASN A 164 15.64 23.44 -5.87
N ALA A 165 14.49 22.81 -5.58
CA ALA A 165 13.34 22.82 -6.45
C ALA A 165 12.73 24.22 -6.56
N ASP A 166 12.52 24.65 -7.78
CA ASP A 166 11.66 25.78 -8.11
C ASP A 166 10.51 25.33 -9.01
N LEU A 167 9.59 26.25 -9.32
CA LEU A 167 8.42 25.94 -10.13
C LEU A 167 8.79 25.44 -11.53
N ASN A 168 9.88 25.89 -12.12
CA ASN A 168 10.29 25.52 -13.49
C ASN A 168 10.93 24.13 -13.48
N ILE A 169 11.80 23.86 -12.54
CA ILE A 169 12.49 22.57 -12.39
C ILE A 169 11.50 21.46 -12.00
N ALA A 170 10.50 21.79 -11.17
CA ALA A 170 9.52 20.80 -10.73
C ALA A 170 8.54 20.39 -11.86
N LYS A 171 8.50 21.11 -12.98
CA LYS A 171 7.67 20.82 -14.15
C LYS A 171 8.37 20.03 -15.24
N THR A 172 9.67 19.86 -15.16
CA THR A 172 10.47 19.12 -16.15
C THR A 172 10.51 17.64 -15.81
#